data_f7c4e24e0de4e6c3e80e61f83f43b286
#
_entry.id   f7c4e24e0de4e6c3e80e61f83f43b286
#
_cell.length_a   1.000
_cell.length_b   1.000
_cell.length_c   1.000
_cell.angle_alpha   90.00
_cell.angle_beta   90.00
_cell.angle_gamma   90.00
#
_symmetry.space_group_name_H-M   'P 1'
#
loop_
_entity.id
_entity.type
_entity.pdbx_description
1 polymer ?
#
loop_
_entity_poly.entity_id
_entity_poly.type
_entity_poly.pdbx_seq_one_letter_code
_entity_poly.pdbx_strand_id
1 'polypeptide(L)'
;MRSFGALCLAAAILSPVLADDGVNEGLKKIKHIVLFMQENRAFDHYFGTMSAVRGFKDPNVHVSNNTGKSVFHQPVNSSMVKVSDGPDVDYKPPKDAKELLPWYLVHQGGDYKERAQCMLAGSNSWQANHAAWNDGNIDRWALNNTPYSLGYFKRDDIPVHFALAENFVVSDAYYEGQIASTDPNRVTWFSTTINANGSVVGGHPEKGGTVLDNNRDPKCLKGKNGDLFSCRPLRWKTVPEYLSDAKIDWQLFQDFDNFGDNTLVEWRQYQLAAKNKTDLARRGVSFQGLNSFYEAAKNGTLPEVSYIVGPQYLSEHAPYTPNDGAWLQRKIAEAVMNGKNWNSTALMVSYDETGGWADHVMSPHAERGTPGEWIHDPYTPDGKLAPTGPGFRLPFYIISPYTRKGGVFTEVTSHESQTLFLEEWAKANGKPFTVDVMNKWRREQLSNLVNAFDFNSSDMSVPDIPKVDEPTKDAITGEFNGAWNCILKFKGDVQPKVPYEGLKEEKTLTQEKGIKSVRGNVTEGRWLSFSAQGHRLEHSNNS
;
A
#
# COMPACT_ATOMS: atom_id res chain seq x y z
N MET A 1 -53.45 -16.36 43.79
CA MET A 1 -53.47 -14.91 43.64
C MET A 1 -52.15 -14.33 44.14
N ARG A 2 -51.24 -13.97 43.27
CA ARG A 2 -50.18 -12.99 43.46
C ARG A 2 -49.60 -12.74 42.08
N SER A 3 -49.92 -11.59 41.50
CA SER A 3 -49.43 -11.06 40.24
C SER A 3 -47.97 -10.67 40.40
N PHE A 4 -47.12 -11.17 39.52
CA PHE A 4 -45.80 -10.62 39.30
C PHE A 4 -45.86 -9.67 38.10
N GLY A 5 -45.65 -8.41 38.38
CA GLY A 5 -45.53 -7.37 37.38
C GLY A 5 -44.22 -7.50 36.61
N ALA A 6 -44.33 -7.50 35.30
CA ALA A 6 -43.21 -7.41 34.40
C ALA A 6 -42.64 -5.98 34.42
N LEU A 7 -41.41 -5.86 34.85
CA LEU A 7 -40.55 -4.70 34.60
C LEU A 7 -39.49 -5.17 33.63
N CYS A 8 -39.69 -4.93 32.34
CA CYS A 8 -38.69 -5.21 31.33
C CYS A 8 -38.35 -3.96 30.51
N LEU A 9 -37.09 -3.60 30.58
CA LEU A 9 -36.21 -3.06 29.54
C LEU A 9 -36.73 -1.93 28.64
N ALA A 10 -36.36 -0.72 29.02
CA ALA A 10 -36.19 0.42 28.11
C ALA A 10 -34.76 1.02 28.31
N ALA A 11 -33.73 0.28 27.97
CA ALA A 11 -32.35 0.74 28.12
C ALA A 11 -31.41 0.26 27.01
N ALA A 12 -31.89 0.04 25.78
CA ALA A 12 -31.04 -0.55 24.73
C ALA A 12 -31.14 0.11 23.35
N ILE A 13 -31.59 1.37 23.22
CA ILE A 13 -31.73 2.00 21.89
C ILE A 13 -30.99 3.37 21.77
N LEU A 14 -30.22 3.77 22.76
CA LEU A 14 -29.56 5.10 22.73
C LEU A 14 -28.05 5.08 22.36
N SER A 15 -27.45 3.92 22.10
CA SER A 15 -26.00 3.84 21.89
C SER A 15 -25.47 4.18 20.47
N PRO A 16 -26.18 3.94 19.34
CA PRO A 16 -25.58 4.21 18.03
C PRO A 16 -25.53 5.70 17.66
N VAL A 17 -26.50 6.50 18.09
CA VAL A 17 -26.57 7.93 17.72
C VAL A 17 -25.48 8.76 18.42
N LEU A 18 -25.20 8.47 19.69
CA LEU A 18 -24.17 9.20 20.45
C LEU A 18 -22.74 8.85 20.00
N ALA A 19 -22.51 7.63 19.48
CA ALA A 19 -21.22 7.24 18.94
C ALA A 19 -20.91 7.93 17.59
N ASP A 20 -21.91 8.10 16.74
CA ASP A 20 -21.78 8.78 15.44
C ASP A 20 -21.50 10.30 15.60
N ASP A 21 -22.17 10.94 16.54
CA ASP A 21 -21.92 12.36 16.84
C ASP A 21 -20.50 12.61 17.36
N GLY A 22 -19.96 11.74 18.21
CA GLY A 22 -18.60 11.87 18.73
C GLY A 22 -17.51 11.69 17.66
N VAL A 23 -17.71 10.77 16.74
CA VAL A 23 -16.82 10.53 15.59
C VAL A 23 -16.85 11.72 14.63
N ASN A 24 -18.02 12.24 14.31
CA ASN A 24 -18.18 13.41 13.46
C ASN A 24 -17.47 14.65 14.03
N GLU A 25 -17.60 14.91 15.34
CA GLU A 25 -16.89 16.01 16.01
C GLU A 25 -15.37 15.77 16.03
N GLY A 26 -14.93 14.51 16.12
CA GLY A 26 -13.53 14.13 15.99
C GLY A 26 -12.95 14.46 14.61
N LEU A 27 -13.62 14.04 13.55
CA LEU A 27 -13.20 14.28 12.16
C LEU A 27 -13.15 15.78 11.82
N LYS A 28 -13.99 16.63 12.42
CA LYS A 28 -13.96 18.09 12.26
C LYS A 28 -12.66 18.72 12.76
N LYS A 29 -11.90 18.06 13.63
CA LYS A 29 -10.60 18.54 14.12
C LYS A 29 -9.52 18.46 13.04
N ILE A 30 -9.67 17.58 12.05
CA ILE A 30 -8.78 17.48 10.90
C ILE A 30 -9.23 18.47 9.83
N LYS A 31 -8.31 19.35 9.40
CA LYS A 31 -8.54 20.36 8.36
C LYS A 31 -7.72 20.12 7.10
N HIS A 32 -6.63 19.38 7.25
CA HIS A 32 -5.71 19.08 6.16
C HIS A 32 -5.39 17.59 6.16
N ILE A 33 -5.59 16.95 5.02
CA ILE A 33 -5.26 15.56 4.78
C ILE A 33 -4.17 15.54 3.72
N VAL A 34 -3.06 14.88 4.03
CA VAL A 34 -1.94 14.70 3.10
C VAL A 34 -1.84 13.21 2.78
N LEU A 35 -1.95 12.87 1.52
CA LEU A 35 -1.85 11.50 0.98
C LEU A 35 -0.54 11.39 0.21
N PHE A 36 0.41 10.64 0.74
CA PHE A 36 1.71 10.41 0.13
C PHE A 36 1.88 8.93 -0.20
N MET A 37 2.12 8.63 -1.47
CA MET A 37 2.31 7.26 -1.95
C MET A 37 3.73 7.09 -2.49
N GLN A 38 4.46 6.14 -1.89
CA GLN A 38 5.77 5.64 -2.29
C GLN A 38 5.64 4.41 -3.17
N GLU A 39 6.75 3.75 -3.51
CA GLU A 39 6.80 2.68 -4.49
C GLU A 39 7.39 1.37 -3.99
N ASN A 40 6.76 0.26 -4.45
CA ASN A 40 7.40 -1.04 -4.62
C ASN A 40 7.97 -1.69 -3.37
N ARG A 41 7.24 -1.68 -2.22
CA ARG A 41 7.69 -2.36 -1.00
C ARG A 41 6.56 -3.11 -0.30
N ALA A 42 6.81 -4.40 0.00
CA ALA A 42 5.87 -5.21 0.77
C ALA A 42 5.99 -4.98 2.28
N PHE A 43 4.93 -5.31 3.02
CA PHE A 43 4.92 -5.16 4.48
C PHE A 43 5.99 -6.02 5.16
N ASP A 44 6.09 -7.30 4.83
CA ASP A 44 7.09 -8.18 5.43
C ASP A 44 8.53 -7.78 5.09
N HIS A 45 8.74 -7.24 3.90
CA HIS A 45 10.06 -6.76 3.48
C HIS A 45 10.59 -5.65 4.40
N TYR A 46 9.70 -4.76 4.89
CA TYR A 46 10.07 -3.67 5.80
C TYR A 46 9.80 -3.99 7.25
N PHE A 47 8.63 -4.51 7.57
CA PHE A 47 8.12 -4.63 8.94
C PHE A 47 7.92 -6.07 9.41
N GLY A 48 8.35 -7.07 8.62
CA GLY A 48 8.24 -8.48 9.02
C GLY A 48 8.92 -8.80 10.35
N THR A 49 9.96 -8.05 10.73
CA THR A 49 10.65 -8.19 12.02
C THR A 49 10.09 -7.31 13.14
N MET A 50 9.18 -6.38 12.83
CA MET A 50 8.62 -5.46 13.82
C MET A 50 7.80 -6.22 14.87
N SER A 51 7.91 -5.81 16.14
CA SER A 51 7.08 -6.38 17.20
C SER A 51 5.64 -5.84 17.13
N ALA A 52 4.71 -6.60 17.71
CA ALA A 52 3.29 -6.27 17.83
C ALA A 52 2.47 -6.23 16.53
N VAL A 53 3.08 -6.41 15.36
CA VAL A 53 2.39 -6.56 14.07
C VAL A 53 2.30 -8.03 13.67
N ARG A 54 1.47 -8.34 12.70
CA ARG A 54 1.45 -9.63 11.99
C ARG A 54 2.67 -9.74 11.09
N GLY A 55 3.84 -9.99 11.68
CA GLY A 55 5.12 -10.17 11.00
C GLY A 55 5.59 -11.62 11.07
N PHE A 56 6.91 -11.85 11.07
CA PHE A 56 7.50 -13.21 11.08
C PHE A 56 7.23 -14.04 12.33
N LYS A 57 6.52 -13.50 13.32
CA LYS A 57 6.01 -14.21 14.50
C LYS A 57 4.49 -14.19 14.58
N ASP A 58 3.81 -14.02 13.43
CA ASP A 58 2.35 -14.17 13.37
C ASP A 58 1.97 -15.58 13.83
N PRO A 59 1.17 -15.74 14.90
CA PRO A 59 0.74 -17.05 15.36
C PRO A 59 -0.30 -17.68 14.42
N ASN A 60 -0.87 -16.92 13.49
CA ASN A 60 -1.92 -17.33 12.57
C ASN A 60 -1.44 -17.37 11.12
N VAL A 61 -0.14 -17.70 10.90
CA VAL A 61 0.40 -17.77 9.55
C VAL A 61 -0.38 -18.76 8.70
N HIS A 62 -0.66 -18.36 7.45
CA HIS A 62 -1.36 -19.20 6.50
C HIS A 62 -0.58 -20.50 6.21
N VAL A 63 -1.29 -21.62 6.09
CA VAL A 63 -0.74 -22.92 5.70
C VAL A 63 -1.17 -23.22 4.28
N SER A 64 -0.21 -23.39 3.36
CA SER A 64 -0.48 -23.76 1.98
C SER A 64 -1.09 -25.14 1.89
N ASN A 65 -2.20 -25.26 1.16
CA ASN A 65 -2.82 -26.56 0.88
C ASN A 65 -1.95 -27.45 -0.03
N ASN A 66 -1.03 -26.86 -0.79
CA ASN A 66 -0.15 -27.59 -1.71
C ASN A 66 1.01 -28.26 -0.98
N THR A 67 1.54 -27.59 0.04
CA THR A 67 2.75 -28.05 0.75
C THR A 67 2.46 -28.62 2.14
N GLY A 68 1.31 -28.27 2.73
CA GLY A 68 0.98 -28.59 4.13
C GLY A 68 1.87 -27.88 5.15
N LYS A 69 2.64 -26.86 4.72
CA LYS A 69 3.53 -26.05 5.55
C LYS A 69 3.05 -24.60 5.59
N SER A 70 3.53 -23.85 6.57
CA SER A 70 3.30 -22.41 6.57
C SER A 70 3.88 -21.76 5.30
N VAL A 71 3.30 -20.66 4.86
CA VAL A 71 3.74 -19.93 3.65
C VAL A 71 5.12 -19.30 3.80
N PHE A 72 5.74 -19.34 4.97
CA PHE A 72 7.15 -19.01 5.11
C PHE A 72 8.06 -20.04 4.42
N HIS A 73 7.63 -21.29 4.29
CA HIS A 73 8.36 -22.34 3.57
C HIS A 73 8.04 -22.27 2.08
N GLN A 74 8.77 -21.45 1.35
CA GLN A 74 8.60 -21.27 -0.09
C GLN A 74 9.34 -22.34 -0.87
N PRO A 75 8.66 -23.19 -1.66
CA PRO A 75 9.32 -24.17 -2.51
C PRO A 75 10.32 -23.53 -3.48
N VAL A 76 11.44 -24.20 -3.72
CA VAL A 76 12.41 -23.80 -4.74
C VAL A 76 12.65 -24.98 -5.69
N ASN A 77 13.05 -24.66 -6.91
CA ASN A 77 13.37 -25.65 -7.93
C ASN A 77 14.78 -25.42 -8.47
N SER A 78 15.52 -26.49 -8.74
CA SER A 78 16.85 -26.43 -9.36
C SER A 78 16.82 -25.96 -10.82
N SER A 79 15.66 -25.99 -11.48
CA SER A 79 15.44 -25.38 -12.78
C SER A 79 14.94 -23.96 -12.57
N MET A 80 15.72 -23.00 -13.03
CA MET A 80 15.39 -21.59 -12.93
C MET A 80 14.12 -21.21 -13.65
N VAL A 81 13.33 -20.36 -13.04
CA VAL A 81 12.29 -19.59 -13.72
C VAL A 81 12.92 -18.25 -14.14
N LYS A 82 12.99 -17.97 -15.43
CA LYS A 82 13.21 -16.61 -15.92
C LYS A 82 11.96 -15.82 -15.62
N VAL A 83 12.08 -14.83 -14.75
CA VAL A 83 11.05 -13.82 -14.58
C VAL A 83 11.14 -12.88 -15.77
N SER A 84 10.06 -12.73 -16.54
CA SER A 84 10.06 -12.04 -17.83
C SER A 84 10.51 -10.58 -17.75
N ASP A 85 10.36 -9.95 -16.60
CA ASP A 85 10.64 -8.52 -16.37
C ASP A 85 11.62 -8.30 -15.20
N GLY A 86 12.23 -9.36 -14.70
CA GLY A 86 13.22 -9.30 -13.62
C GLY A 86 14.65 -9.19 -14.14
N PRO A 87 15.60 -8.87 -13.25
CA PRO A 87 17.01 -8.83 -13.65
C PRO A 87 17.46 -10.20 -14.17
N ASP A 88 18.28 -10.19 -15.22
CA ASP A 88 18.95 -11.38 -15.76
C ASP A 88 19.97 -11.92 -14.73
N VAL A 89 19.48 -12.46 -13.63
CA VAL A 89 20.33 -13.05 -12.60
C VAL A 89 20.16 -14.57 -12.60
N ASP A 90 21.27 -15.26 -12.57
CA ASP A 90 21.31 -16.72 -12.59
C ASP A 90 21.03 -17.27 -11.19
N TYR A 91 19.75 -17.52 -10.88
CA TYR A 91 19.31 -18.04 -9.56
C TYR A 91 19.28 -19.56 -9.55
N LYS A 92 20.39 -20.22 -9.58
CA LYS A 92 20.40 -21.68 -9.41
C LYS A 92 20.45 -22.07 -7.95
N PRO A 93 19.33 -22.54 -7.36
CA PRO A 93 19.39 -23.13 -6.04
C PRO A 93 20.33 -24.34 -6.05
N PRO A 94 20.99 -24.66 -4.93
CA PRO A 94 21.67 -25.95 -4.76
C PRO A 94 20.73 -27.11 -5.10
N LYS A 95 21.27 -28.21 -5.65
CA LYS A 95 20.47 -29.37 -6.12
C LYS A 95 19.62 -30.00 -5.01
N ASP A 96 20.05 -29.90 -3.78
CA ASP A 96 19.41 -30.40 -2.57
C ASP A 96 18.47 -29.41 -1.88
N ALA A 97 18.51 -28.14 -2.26
CA ALA A 97 17.58 -27.13 -1.75
C ALA A 97 16.17 -27.42 -2.25
N LYS A 98 15.22 -27.53 -1.33
CA LYS A 98 13.80 -27.78 -1.63
C LYS A 98 12.90 -26.61 -1.29
N GLU A 99 13.34 -25.77 -0.36
CA GLU A 99 12.59 -24.63 0.16
C GLU A 99 13.52 -23.52 0.61
N LEU A 100 12.96 -22.31 0.72
CA LEU A 100 13.61 -21.13 1.22
C LEU A 100 12.63 -20.40 2.15
N LEU A 101 13.12 -19.91 3.28
CA LEU A 101 12.37 -19.05 4.20
C LEU A 101 12.69 -17.58 3.97
N PRO A 102 11.87 -16.62 4.47
CA PRO A 102 12.28 -15.23 4.53
C PRO A 102 13.66 -15.07 5.16
N TRP A 103 14.50 -14.22 4.57
CA TRP A 103 15.89 -14.10 4.97
C TRP A 103 16.39 -12.66 4.99
N TYR A 104 17.33 -12.39 5.89
CA TYR A 104 17.86 -11.05 6.10
C TYR A 104 18.84 -10.65 4.99
N LEU A 105 18.52 -9.60 4.24
CA LEU A 105 19.30 -9.15 3.08
C LEU A 105 20.75 -8.79 3.42
N VAL A 106 20.99 -8.26 4.63
CA VAL A 106 22.32 -7.80 5.06
C VAL A 106 23.04 -8.87 5.91
N HIS A 107 22.65 -10.15 5.80
CA HIS A 107 23.23 -11.23 6.63
C HIS A 107 24.75 -11.41 6.44
N GLN A 108 25.30 -11.02 5.29
CA GLN A 108 26.73 -11.08 5.03
C GLN A 108 27.50 -9.91 5.65
N GLY A 109 26.81 -8.85 6.11
CA GLY A 109 27.42 -7.65 6.69
C GLY A 109 28.28 -6.85 5.71
N GLY A 110 29.15 -5.99 6.21
CA GLY A 110 30.05 -5.17 5.40
C GLY A 110 29.29 -4.30 4.39
N ASP A 111 29.76 -4.29 3.15
CA ASP A 111 29.21 -3.49 2.07
C ASP A 111 27.75 -3.85 1.71
N TYR A 112 27.28 -5.04 2.11
CA TYR A 112 25.89 -5.44 1.83
C TYR A 112 24.86 -4.59 2.55
N LYS A 113 25.21 -3.83 3.58
CA LYS A 113 24.33 -2.83 4.18
C LYS A 113 23.87 -1.78 3.15
N GLU A 114 24.76 -1.38 2.24
CA GLU A 114 24.43 -0.44 1.18
C GLU A 114 23.97 -1.16 -0.11
N ARG A 115 24.65 -2.25 -0.49
CA ARG A 115 24.35 -2.99 -1.73
C ARG A 115 22.89 -3.48 -1.76
N ALA A 116 22.41 -4.04 -0.65
CA ALA A 116 21.05 -4.55 -0.54
C ALA A 116 19.98 -3.46 -0.73
N GLN A 117 20.32 -2.20 -0.47
CA GLN A 117 19.40 -1.07 -0.74
C GLN A 117 19.12 -0.88 -2.23
N CYS A 118 20.04 -1.29 -3.10
CA CYS A 118 19.98 -1.09 -4.55
C CYS A 118 19.32 -2.24 -5.31
N MET A 119 18.96 -3.33 -4.64
CA MET A 119 18.56 -4.55 -5.34
C MET A 119 17.08 -4.60 -5.69
N LEU A 120 16.77 -5.35 -6.76
CA LEU A 120 15.42 -5.72 -7.15
C LEU A 120 15.03 -7.05 -6.50
N ALA A 121 13.77 -7.20 -6.13
CA ALA A 121 13.22 -8.49 -5.69
C ALA A 121 12.91 -9.40 -6.87
N GLY A 122 12.12 -8.88 -7.80
CA GLY A 122 11.62 -9.59 -8.95
C GLY A 122 10.61 -8.75 -9.72
N SER A 123 9.66 -9.42 -10.38
CA SER A 123 8.57 -8.76 -11.11
C SER A 123 7.36 -8.49 -10.22
N ASN A 124 6.74 -7.35 -10.42
CA ASN A 124 5.48 -6.91 -9.83
C ASN A 124 4.31 -6.94 -10.82
N SER A 125 4.49 -7.57 -11.99
CA SER A 125 3.45 -7.66 -13.00
C SER A 125 2.23 -8.46 -12.52
N TRP A 126 1.09 -8.26 -13.16
CA TRP A 126 -0.11 -9.08 -12.96
C TRP A 126 0.19 -10.58 -12.97
N GLN A 127 0.95 -11.04 -13.97
CA GLN A 127 1.27 -12.46 -14.10
C GLN A 127 2.14 -12.98 -12.95
N ALA A 128 3.17 -12.22 -12.55
CA ALA A 128 4.08 -12.62 -11.49
C ALA A 128 3.39 -12.65 -10.13
N ASN A 129 2.58 -11.64 -9.81
CA ASN A 129 1.85 -11.57 -8.56
C ASN A 129 0.77 -12.66 -8.46
N HIS A 130 0.00 -12.91 -9.53
CA HIS A 130 -0.98 -14.00 -9.54
C HIS A 130 -0.32 -15.38 -9.48
N ALA A 131 0.85 -15.54 -10.09
CA ALA A 131 1.62 -16.77 -9.97
C ALA A 131 2.13 -16.99 -8.55
N ALA A 132 2.58 -15.94 -7.85
CA ALA A 132 2.99 -16.00 -6.44
C ALA A 132 1.79 -16.25 -5.51
N TRP A 133 0.65 -15.61 -5.78
CA TRP A 133 -0.61 -15.82 -5.06
C TRP A 133 -1.13 -17.26 -5.17
N ASN A 134 -0.99 -17.90 -6.35
CA ASN A 134 -1.28 -19.33 -6.60
C ASN A 134 -2.62 -19.80 -6.02
N ASP A 135 -3.71 -19.20 -6.47
CA ASP A 135 -5.08 -19.50 -5.98
C ASP A 135 -5.21 -19.44 -4.45
N GLY A 136 -4.55 -18.47 -3.81
CA GLY A 136 -4.60 -18.21 -2.37
C GLY A 136 -3.63 -19.03 -1.53
N ASN A 137 -2.79 -19.86 -2.11
CA ASN A 137 -1.78 -20.64 -1.37
C ASN A 137 -0.55 -19.84 -0.99
N ILE A 138 -0.23 -18.76 -1.68
CA ILE A 138 0.92 -17.84 -1.47
C ILE A 138 2.26 -18.60 -1.36
N ASP A 139 2.43 -19.66 -2.07
CA ASP A 139 3.56 -20.58 -1.91
C ASP A 139 4.51 -20.63 -3.12
N ARG A 140 4.47 -19.60 -3.99
CA ARG A 140 5.27 -19.59 -5.22
C ARG A 140 6.11 -18.34 -5.44
N TRP A 141 6.39 -17.58 -4.41
CA TRP A 141 7.27 -16.43 -4.52
C TRP A 141 8.65 -16.80 -5.05
N ALA A 142 9.31 -17.80 -4.44
CA ALA A 142 10.63 -18.24 -4.87
C ALA A 142 10.62 -19.06 -6.17
N LEU A 143 9.46 -19.65 -6.55
CA LEU A 143 9.33 -20.45 -7.78
C LEU A 143 8.99 -19.61 -9.01
N ASN A 144 8.07 -18.66 -8.87
CA ASN A 144 7.48 -17.91 -9.97
C ASN A 144 7.89 -16.42 -9.96
N ASN A 145 8.65 -16.01 -8.97
CA ASN A 145 9.33 -14.73 -8.91
C ASN A 145 10.83 -14.97 -8.72
N THR A 146 11.45 -14.51 -7.63
CA THR A 146 12.86 -14.77 -7.37
C THR A 146 13.08 -15.17 -5.91
N PRO A 147 14.19 -15.82 -5.56
CA PRO A 147 14.52 -16.07 -4.16
C PRO A 147 14.75 -14.79 -3.36
N TYR A 148 15.03 -13.67 -4.03
CA TYR A 148 15.20 -12.36 -3.41
C TYR A 148 13.87 -11.75 -2.97
N SER A 149 12.75 -12.19 -3.52
CA SER A 149 11.41 -11.79 -3.06
C SER A 149 11.22 -12.00 -1.56
N LEU A 150 11.88 -13.03 -0.99
CA LEU A 150 11.81 -13.36 0.44
C LEU A 150 12.77 -12.53 1.31
N GLY A 151 13.50 -11.59 0.72
CA GLY A 151 14.45 -10.76 1.43
C GLY A 151 13.78 -9.68 2.28
N TYR A 152 14.31 -9.44 3.49
CA TYR A 152 13.81 -8.40 4.37
C TYR A 152 14.91 -7.53 4.97
N PHE A 153 14.53 -6.32 5.37
CA PHE A 153 15.34 -5.40 6.17
C PHE A 153 15.02 -5.51 7.65
N LYS A 154 15.90 -4.95 8.47
CA LYS A 154 15.73 -4.73 9.91
C LYS A 154 15.71 -3.25 10.23
N ARG A 155 15.35 -2.92 11.47
CA ARG A 155 15.32 -1.56 11.99
C ARG A 155 16.56 -0.72 11.65
N ASP A 156 17.75 -1.31 11.84
CA ASP A 156 19.01 -0.59 11.62
C ASP A 156 19.32 -0.31 10.14
N ASP A 157 18.60 -0.97 9.23
CA ASP A 157 18.73 -0.76 7.79
C ASP A 157 17.79 0.34 7.27
N ILE A 158 16.62 0.48 7.92
CA ILE A 158 15.55 1.43 7.55
C ILE A 158 15.00 2.16 8.79
N PRO A 159 15.86 2.86 9.57
CA PRO A 159 15.48 3.38 10.88
C PRO A 159 14.39 4.46 10.86
N VAL A 160 14.29 5.23 9.78
CA VAL A 160 13.24 6.26 9.64
C VAL A 160 11.86 5.63 9.51
N HIS A 161 11.72 4.60 8.69
CA HIS A 161 10.45 3.89 8.48
C HIS A 161 9.96 3.28 9.80
N PHE A 162 10.84 2.61 10.54
CA PHE A 162 10.51 2.09 11.87
C PHE A 162 10.12 3.20 12.83
N ALA A 163 10.87 4.30 12.87
CA ALA A 163 10.57 5.41 13.77
C ALA A 163 9.20 6.05 13.48
N LEU A 164 8.86 6.26 12.20
CA LEU A 164 7.55 6.79 11.81
C LEU A 164 6.43 5.80 12.17
N ALA A 165 6.57 4.52 11.83
CA ALA A 165 5.58 3.49 12.14
C ALA A 165 5.36 3.31 13.65
N GLU A 166 6.41 3.40 14.47
CA GLU A 166 6.34 3.18 15.91
C GLU A 166 5.88 4.38 16.72
N ASN A 167 6.09 5.58 16.22
CA ASN A 167 5.64 6.80 16.89
C ASN A 167 4.21 7.19 16.57
N PHE A 168 3.61 6.55 15.55
CA PHE A 168 2.27 6.81 15.08
C PHE A 168 1.52 5.49 14.85
N VAL A 169 0.32 5.53 14.31
CA VAL A 169 -0.41 4.30 13.99
C VAL A 169 0.15 3.69 12.72
N VAL A 170 0.55 2.40 12.80
CA VAL A 170 0.91 1.56 11.65
C VAL A 170 -0.20 0.56 11.38
N SER A 171 -0.51 0.28 10.12
CA SER A 171 -1.43 -0.81 9.77
C SER A 171 -0.68 -2.07 9.39
N ASP A 172 -1.07 -3.21 9.93
CA ASP A 172 -0.62 -4.54 9.52
C ASP A 172 -1.66 -5.29 8.66
N ALA A 173 -2.66 -4.55 8.17
CA ALA A 173 -3.72 -5.03 7.30
C ALA A 173 -4.06 -4.02 6.19
N TYR A 174 -3.06 -3.29 5.68
CA TYR A 174 -3.19 -2.44 4.51
C TYR A 174 -2.67 -3.18 3.28
N TYR A 175 -3.53 -3.34 2.29
CA TYR A 175 -3.26 -4.13 1.09
C TYR A 175 -3.17 -3.23 -0.16
N GLU A 176 -2.39 -3.64 -1.14
CA GLU A 176 -2.47 -3.04 -2.49
C GLU A 176 -3.89 -3.19 -3.04
N GLY A 177 -4.34 -2.24 -3.83
CA GLY A 177 -5.70 -2.23 -4.38
C GLY A 177 -5.93 -3.35 -5.39
N GLN A 178 -4.89 -3.70 -6.12
CA GLN A 178 -4.93 -4.68 -7.20
C GLN A 178 -3.74 -5.63 -7.10
N ILE A 179 -3.92 -6.91 -7.45
CA ILE A 179 -2.82 -7.89 -7.57
C ILE A 179 -2.06 -7.60 -8.88
N ALA A 180 -1.39 -6.47 -8.95
CA ALA A 180 -0.79 -5.94 -10.17
C ALA A 180 0.31 -4.91 -9.86
N SER A 181 0.86 -4.33 -10.91
CA SER A 181 1.93 -3.33 -10.87
C SER A 181 1.45 -1.90 -10.53
N THR A 182 2.32 -0.93 -10.71
CA THR A 182 2.18 0.49 -10.36
C THR A 182 0.90 1.15 -10.91
N ASP A 183 0.69 1.14 -12.25
CA ASP A 183 -0.44 1.87 -12.85
C ASP A 183 -1.81 1.38 -12.34
N PRO A 184 -2.14 0.06 -12.30
CA PRO A 184 -3.40 -0.40 -11.75
C PRO A 184 -3.64 0.06 -10.30
N ASN A 185 -2.60 0.05 -9.47
CA ASN A 185 -2.68 0.47 -8.08
C ASN A 185 -2.84 1.98 -7.93
N ARG A 186 -2.09 2.77 -8.67
CA ARG A 186 -2.23 4.24 -8.66
C ARG A 186 -3.51 4.71 -9.33
N VAL A 187 -4.01 4.01 -10.35
CA VAL A 187 -5.35 4.22 -10.92
C VAL A 187 -6.42 3.95 -9.87
N THR A 188 -6.28 2.88 -9.08
CA THR A 188 -7.16 2.59 -7.94
C THR A 188 -7.10 3.70 -6.88
N TRP A 189 -5.91 4.19 -6.54
CA TRP A 189 -5.74 5.30 -5.59
C TRP A 189 -6.46 6.58 -6.03
N PHE A 190 -6.40 6.91 -7.33
CA PHE A 190 -7.05 8.11 -7.86
C PHE A 190 -8.52 7.92 -8.27
N SER A 191 -9.04 6.68 -8.34
CA SER A 191 -10.40 6.48 -8.84
C SER A 191 -11.17 5.32 -8.21
N THR A 192 -10.58 4.59 -7.26
CA THR A 192 -11.19 3.45 -6.55
C THR A 192 -11.59 2.26 -7.42
N THR A 193 -11.17 2.24 -8.68
CA THR A 193 -11.47 1.15 -9.63
C THR A 193 -10.46 1.09 -10.76
N ILE A 194 -10.18 -0.09 -11.24
CA ILE A 194 -9.44 -0.32 -12.49
C ILE A 194 -10.37 -0.48 -13.70
N ASN A 195 -11.65 -0.14 -13.58
CA ASN A 195 -12.65 -0.36 -14.62
C ASN A 195 -12.75 -1.85 -15.01
N ALA A 196 -12.70 -2.75 -14.06
CA ALA A 196 -12.83 -4.18 -14.34
C ALA A 196 -14.19 -4.50 -15.00
N ASN A 197 -14.21 -5.50 -15.85
CA ASN A 197 -15.46 -5.97 -16.44
C ASN A 197 -16.46 -6.37 -15.35
N GLY A 198 -17.70 -5.88 -15.44
CA GLY A 198 -18.73 -6.04 -14.42
C GLY A 198 -18.69 -5.00 -13.30
N SER A 199 -17.71 -4.07 -13.26
CA SER A 199 -17.75 -2.89 -12.41
C SER A 199 -18.79 -1.87 -12.88
N VAL A 200 -19.03 -0.83 -12.09
CA VAL A 200 -19.95 0.28 -12.44
C VAL A 200 -19.55 0.97 -13.74
N VAL A 201 -18.27 1.10 -14.02
CA VAL A 201 -17.76 1.70 -15.28
C VAL A 201 -17.88 0.75 -16.45
N GLY A 202 -17.85 -0.56 -16.22
CA GLY A 202 -18.26 -1.61 -17.16
C GLY A 202 -17.15 -2.29 -17.95
N GLY A 203 -15.87 -1.95 -17.78
CA GLY A 203 -14.76 -2.62 -18.46
C GLY A 203 -14.60 -2.29 -19.95
N HIS A 204 -15.38 -1.34 -20.48
CA HIS A 204 -15.42 -1.05 -21.92
C HIS A 204 -14.11 -0.42 -22.43
N PRO A 205 -13.54 -0.92 -23.56
CA PRO A 205 -12.29 -0.39 -24.12
C PRO A 205 -12.35 1.11 -24.46
N GLU A 206 -13.49 1.63 -24.91
CA GLU A 206 -13.68 3.05 -25.21
C GLU A 206 -13.63 3.95 -23.97
N LYS A 207 -13.78 3.38 -22.77
CA LYS A 207 -13.62 4.07 -21.48
C LYS A 207 -12.22 3.87 -20.86
N GLY A 208 -11.42 2.97 -21.41
CA GLY A 208 -10.09 2.64 -20.92
C GLY A 208 -9.84 1.13 -20.78
N GLY A 209 -10.88 0.31 -20.93
CA GLY A 209 -10.79 -1.13 -20.64
C GLY A 209 -10.42 -1.38 -19.16
N THR A 210 -10.26 -2.62 -18.78
CA THR A 210 -9.72 -2.97 -17.45
C THR A 210 -8.24 -2.63 -17.40
N VAL A 211 -7.79 -1.87 -16.40
CA VAL A 211 -6.37 -1.49 -16.25
C VAL A 211 -5.64 -2.56 -15.46
N LEU A 212 -4.73 -3.27 -16.11
CA LEU A 212 -4.00 -4.41 -15.51
C LEU A 212 -2.48 -4.27 -15.62
N ASP A 213 -1.99 -3.31 -16.38
CA ASP A 213 -0.56 -3.18 -16.69
C ASP A 213 -0.15 -1.73 -16.86
N ASN A 214 1.15 -1.49 -16.74
CA ASN A 214 1.79 -0.19 -16.96
C ASN A 214 1.84 0.10 -18.47
N ASN A 215 0.74 0.56 -19.05
CA ASN A 215 0.67 0.93 -20.46
C ASN A 215 0.52 2.45 -20.61
N ARG A 216 1.53 3.08 -21.18
CA ARG A 216 1.53 4.54 -21.46
C ARG A 216 1.21 4.86 -22.93
N ASP A 217 1.11 3.86 -23.79
CA ASP A 217 0.76 4.03 -25.18
C ASP A 217 -0.72 4.42 -25.36
N PRO A 218 -1.06 5.31 -26.28
CA PRO A 218 -2.46 5.69 -26.55
C PRO A 218 -3.21 4.59 -27.32
N LYS A 219 -3.09 3.35 -26.90
CA LYS A 219 -3.68 2.14 -27.49
C LYS A 219 -4.11 1.19 -26.41
N CYS A 220 -4.91 0.20 -26.77
CA CYS A 220 -5.17 -0.95 -25.93
C CYS A 220 -4.04 -1.97 -26.05
N LEU A 221 -3.76 -2.67 -24.96
CA LEU A 221 -3.11 -3.97 -25.02
C LEU A 221 -4.12 -5.03 -25.48
N LYS A 222 -3.61 -6.11 -26.08
CA LYS A 222 -4.44 -7.23 -26.53
C LYS A 222 -4.00 -8.50 -25.82
N GLY A 223 -4.94 -9.12 -25.13
CA GLY A 223 -4.74 -10.37 -24.43
C GLY A 223 -4.59 -11.59 -25.35
N LYS A 224 -4.09 -12.68 -24.79
CA LYS A 224 -4.02 -13.98 -25.46
C LYS A 224 -5.40 -14.57 -25.72
N ASN A 225 -6.38 -14.22 -24.90
CA ASN A 225 -7.80 -14.55 -25.08
C ASN A 225 -8.54 -13.64 -26.07
N GLY A 226 -7.85 -12.62 -26.59
CA GLY A 226 -8.39 -11.65 -27.55
C GLY A 226 -8.98 -10.39 -26.95
N ASP A 227 -9.13 -10.30 -25.63
CA ASP A 227 -9.66 -9.14 -24.92
C ASP A 227 -8.75 -7.92 -25.06
N LEU A 228 -9.35 -6.74 -25.08
CA LEU A 228 -8.66 -5.46 -25.05
C LEU A 228 -8.68 -4.90 -23.63
N PHE A 229 -7.51 -4.51 -23.12
CA PHE A 229 -7.35 -4.01 -21.77
C PHE A 229 -6.29 -2.90 -21.70
N SER A 230 -6.16 -2.23 -20.56
CA SER A 230 -5.22 -1.12 -20.34
C SER A 230 -5.20 -0.12 -21.49
N CYS A 231 -6.38 0.32 -21.92
CA CYS A 231 -6.53 1.26 -23.04
C CYS A 231 -6.32 2.70 -22.55
N ARG A 232 -5.62 3.49 -23.32
CA ARG A 232 -5.43 4.92 -23.02
C ARG A 232 -6.07 5.80 -24.10
N PRO A 233 -6.64 6.98 -23.73
CA PRO A 233 -6.78 7.53 -22.38
C PRO A 233 -7.96 6.96 -21.59
N LEU A 234 -7.84 6.98 -20.24
CA LEU A 234 -8.92 6.63 -19.32
C LEU A 234 -10.04 7.69 -19.33
N ARG A 235 -11.29 7.33 -18.98
CA ARG A 235 -12.45 8.23 -19.21
C ARG A 235 -13.51 8.23 -18.11
N TRP A 236 -13.30 7.60 -16.97
CA TRP A 236 -14.21 7.71 -15.83
C TRP A 236 -13.73 8.79 -14.84
N LYS A 237 -14.57 9.16 -13.90
CA LYS A 237 -14.33 10.24 -12.96
C LYS A 237 -13.33 9.84 -11.89
N THR A 238 -12.41 10.73 -11.56
CA THR A 238 -11.37 10.54 -10.54
C THR A 238 -11.79 11.12 -9.18
N VAL A 239 -11.20 10.63 -8.09
CA VAL A 239 -11.42 11.15 -6.73
C VAL A 239 -11.20 12.67 -6.63
N PRO A 240 -10.11 13.26 -7.20
CA PRO A 240 -9.94 14.71 -7.21
C PRO A 240 -11.06 15.50 -7.91
N GLU A 241 -11.74 14.90 -8.89
CA GLU A 241 -12.91 15.55 -9.52
C GLU A 241 -14.13 15.53 -8.58
N TYR A 242 -14.34 14.46 -7.79
CA TYR A 242 -15.38 14.45 -6.75
C TYR A 242 -15.09 15.48 -5.66
N LEU A 243 -13.81 15.65 -5.25
CA LEU A 243 -13.40 16.72 -4.34
C LEU A 243 -13.74 18.11 -4.90
N SER A 244 -13.45 18.34 -6.18
CA SER A 244 -13.77 19.60 -6.86
C SER A 244 -15.27 19.89 -6.88
N ASP A 245 -16.10 18.87 -7.16
CA ASP A 245 -17.56 19.00 -7.18
C ASP A 245 -18.11 19.33 -5.78
N ALA A 246 -17.55 18.71 -4.75
CA ALA A 246 -17.87 18.97 -3.33
C ALA A 246 -17.30 20.30 -2.80
N LYS A 247 -16.59 21.08 -3.63
CA LYS A 247 -15.93 22.34 -3.24
C LYS A 247 -14.88 22.14 -2.13
N ILE A 248 -14.20 21.01 -2.15
CA ILE A 248 -13.05 20.72 -1.32
C ILE A 248 -11.79 21.17 -2.07
N ASP A 249 -10.98 21.97 -1.41
CA ASP A 249 -9.72 22.44 -2.01
C ASP A 249 -8.68 21.33 -2.01
N TRP A 250 -8.08 21.05 -3.16
CA TRP A 250 -7.08 20.00 -3.30
C TRP A 250 -5.95 20.41 -4.25
N GLN A 251 -4.78 19.81 -4.07
CA GLN A 251 -3.62 20.00 -4.92
C GLN A 251 -2.76 18.75 -4.94
N LEU A 252 -2.22 18.38 -6.10
CA LEU A 252 -1.16 17.38 -6.23
C LEU A 252 0.19 18.09 -6.31
N PHE A 253 1.12 17.70 -5.43
CA PHE A 253 2.48 18.19 -5.36
C PHE A 253 3.43 17.15 -5.90
N GLN A 254 4.18 17.50 -6.92
CA GLN A 254 5.18 16.64 -7.56
C GLN A 254 6.27 17.49 -8.19
N ASP A 255 7.49 17.00 -8.19
CA ASP A 255 8.57 17.53 -9.00
C ASP A 255 8.44 17.07 -10.45
N PHE A 256 9.23 17.62 -11.36
CA PHE A 256 9.14 17.26 -12.79
C PHE A 256 9.42 15.77 -13.02
N ASP A 257 10.45 15.23 -12.37
CA ASP A 257 10.75 13.81 -12.42
C ASP A 257 9.95 13.04 -11.36
N ASN A 258 8.82 12.48 -11.74
CA ASN A 258 7.95 11.70 -10.86
C ASN A 258 7.76 10.24 -11.30
N PHE A 259 8.62 9.72 -12.14
CA PHE A 259 8.60 8.35 -12.65
C PHE A 259 7.35 7.96 -13.47
N GLY A 260 6.46 8.91 -13.74
CA GLY A 260 5.15 8.65 -14.34
C GLY A 260 4.08 8.19 -13.37
N ASP A 261 4.34 8.27 -12.07
CA ASP A 261 3.47 7.83 -10.98
C ASP A 261 2.21 8.66 -10.80
N ASN A 262 2.17 9.84 -11.39
CA ASN A 262 0.95 10.62 -11.48
C ASN A 262 0.08 10.13 -12.63
N THR A 263 -0.68 9.06 -12.41
CA THR A 263 -1.55 8.49 -13.44
C THR A 263 -2.71 9.39 -13.87
N LEU A 264 -2.98 10.53 -13.19
CA LEU A 264 -3.98 11.51 -13.65
C LEU A 264 -3.71 12.00 -15.09
N VAL A 265 -2.45 12.01 -15.53
CA VAL A 265 -2.07 12.36 -16.90
C VAL A 265 -2.66 11.40 -17.96
N GLU A 266 -3.07 10.20 -17.54
CA GLU A 266 -3.63 9.18 -18.41
C GLU A 266 -5.14 9.38 -18.67
N TRP A 267 -5.83 10.20 -17.87
CA TRP A 267 -7.24 10.51 -18.08
C TRP A 267 -7.45 11.60 -19.12
N ARG A 268 -8.38 11.35 -20.01
CA ARG A 268 -8.73 12.29 -21.08
C ARG A 268 -9.07 13.69 -20.56
N GLN A 269 -9.82 13.80 -19.47
CA GLN A 269 -10.21 15.07 -18.89
C GLN A 269 -9.01 15.89 -18.41
N TYR A 270 -7.98 15.27 -17.86
CA TYR A 270 -6.76 15.97 -17.46
C TYR A 270 -5.92 16.39 -18.68
N GLN A 271 -5.85 15.55 -19.74
CA GLN A 271 -5.18 15.89 -21.00
C GLN A 271 -5.85 17.09 -21.67
N LEU A 272 -7.19 17.13 -21.69
CA LEU A 272 -7.94 18.27 -22.22
C LEU A 272 -7.79 19.51 -21.32
N ALA A 273 -7.79 19.32 -20.00
CA ALA A 273 -7.55 20.37 -19.04
C ALA A 273 -6.16 21.01 -19.21
N ALA A 274 -5.12 20.19 -19.41
CA ALA A 274 -3.75 20.66 -19.67
C ALA A 274 -3.68 21.48 -20.97
N LYS A 275 -4.30 20.98 -22.06
CA LYS A 275 -4.38 21.72 -23.33
C LYS A 275 -5.09 23.07 -23.19
N ASN A 276 -6.15 23.13 -22.39
CA ASN A 276 -6.99 24.32 -22.20
C ASN A 276 -6.57 25.16 -21.00
N LYS A 277 -5.52 24.77 -20.26
CA LYS A 277 -4.98 25.44 -19.07
C LYS A 277 -6.03 25.72 -17.99
N THR A 278 -6.87 24.74 -17.71
CA THR A 278 -7.94 24.87 -16.70
C THR A 278 -7.41 24.62 -15.28
N ASP A 279 -8.25 24.94 -14.28
CA ASP A 279 -7.92 24.72 -12.87
C ASP A 279 -7.66 23.25 -12.54
N LEU A 280 -8.35 22.31 -13.20
CA LEU A 280 -8.12 20.86 -13.04
C LEU A 280 -6.66 20.50 -13.40
N ALA A 281 -6.12 21.05 -14.49
CA ALA A 281 -4.73 20.80 -14.86
C ALA A 281 -3.76 21.45 -13.87
N ARG A 282 -4.03 22.68 -13.45
CA ARG A 282 -3.19 23.36 -12.45
C ARG A 282 -3.09 22.57 -11.16
N ARG A 283 -4.19 21.96 -10.72
CA ARG A 283 -4.24 21.16 -9.50
C ARG A 283 -3.60 19.77 -9.66
N GLY A 284 -3.82 19.08 -10.78
CA GLY A 284 -3.53 17.67 -10.91
C GLY A 284 -2.28 17.33 -11.73
N VAL A 285 -1.89 18.16 -12.72
CA VAL A 285 -0.86 17.78 -13.70
C VAL A 285 0.12 18.90 -14.05
N SER A 286 0.36 19.82 -13.14
CA SER A 286 1.20 21.01 -13.37
C SER A 286 2.45 21.05 -12.52
N PHE A 287 3.08 20.00 -12.16
CA PHE A 287 4.38 19.97 -11.46
C PHE A 287 4.59 21.13 -10.47
N GLN A 288 3.70 21.25 -9.46
CA GLN A 288 3.79 22.32 -8.46
C GLN A 288 5.03 22.23 -7.56
N GLY A 289 5.74 21.11 -7.61
CA GLY A 289 6.98 20.87 -6.87
C GLY A 289 6.78 20.63 -5.37
N LEU A 290 7.66 19.85 -4.78
CA LEU A 290 7.64 19.56 -3.34
C LEU A 290 8.02 20.78 -2.51
N ASN A 291 8.81 21.71 -3.05
CA ASN A 291 9.11 22.96 -2.36
C ASN A 291 7.84 23.79 -2.08
N SER A 292 6.88 23.79 -3.00
CA SER A 292 5.58 24.46 -2.78
C SER A 292 4.80 23.80 -1.64
N PHE A 293 4.86 22.47 -1.50
CA PHE A 293 4.29 21.77 -0.37
C PHE A 293 4.95 22.17 0.96
N TYR A 294 6.29 22.20 1.01
CA TYR A 294 7.01 22.58 2.24
C TYR A 294 6.70 24.00 2.68
N GLU A 295 6.65 24.94 1.73
CA GLU A 295 6.28 26.34 2.03
C GLU A 295 4.81 26.45 2.47
N ALA A 296 3.89 25.71 1.85
CA ALA A 296 2.49 25.69 2.26
C ALA A 296 2.31 25.14 3.69
N ALA A 297 2.99 24.04 4.03
CA ALA A 297 2.98 23.46 5.38
C ALA A 297 3.54 24.46 6.42
N LYS A 298 4.69 25.06 6.14
CA LYS A 298 5.33 26.06 6.98
C LYS A 298 4.45 27.28 7.22
N ASN A 299 3.78 27.77 6.17
CA ASN A 299 2.96 29.00 6.22
C ASN A 299 1.53 28.74 6.71
N GLY A 300 1.09 27.49 6.83
CA GLY A 300 -0.27 27.13 7.21
C GLY A 300 -1.28 27.34 6.08
N THR A 301 -0.85 27.17 4.84
CA THR A 301 -1.66 27.34 3.62
C THR A 301 -1.82 26.06 2.82
N LEU A 302 -1.66 24.90 3.46
CA LEU A 302 -1.98 23.62 2.83
C LEU A 302 -3.44 23.61 2.34
N PRO A 303 -3.73 23.01 1.18
CA PRO A 303 -5.12 22.77 0.79
C PRO A 303 -5.80 21.80 1.75
N GLU A 304 -7.11 21.64 1.65
CA GLU A 304 -7.84 20.67 2.47
C GLU A 304 -7.37 19.23 2.20
N VAL A 305 -7.05 18.90 0.94
CA VAL A 305 -6.47 17.60 0.53
C VAL A 305 -5.22 17.82 -0.32
N SER A 306 -4.10 17.27 0.11
CA SER A 306 -2.84 17.28 -0.64
C SER A 306 -2.50 15.87 -1.08
N TYR A 307 -2.25 15.66 -2.36
CA TYR A 307 -1.61 14.46 -2.88
C TYR A 307 -0.12 14.73 -3.08
N ILE A 308 0.72 13.76 -2.72
CA ILE A 308 2.17 13.85 -2.96
C ILE A 308 2.61 12.65 -3.80
N VAL A 309 3.29 12.96 -4.90
CA VAL A 309 4.03 12.00 -5.71
C VAL A 309 5.50 12.40 -5.66
N GLY A 310 6.35 11.52 -5.15
CA GLY A 310 7.78 11.75 -5.02
C GLY A 310 8.50 11.75 -6.38
N PRO A 311 9.70 12.34 -6.47
CA PRO A 311 10.54 12.19 -7.66
C PRO A 311 11.07 10.75 -7.76
N GLN A 312 11.34 10.31 -8.98
CA GLN A 312 11.78 8.95 -9.32
C GLN A 312 12.91 8.44 -8.40
N TYR A 313 13.95 9.24 -8.22
CA TYR A 313 15.14 8.85 -7.44
C TYR A 313 14.90 8.73 -5.94
N LEU A 314 13.75 9.16 -5.44
CA LEU A 314 13.35 9.09 -4.04
C LEU A 314 12.10 8.22 -3.81
N SER A 315 11.67 7.48 -4.84
CA SER A 315 10.43 6.70 -4.84
C SER A 315 10.54 5.39 -4.06
N GLU A 316 11.73 4.89 -3.80
CA GLU A 316 12.04 3.57 -3.25
C GLU A 316 11.85 2.40 -4.24
N HIS A 317 11.33 2.66 -5.46
CA HIS A 317 11.37 1.68 -6.54
C HIS A 317 12.83 1.30 -6.84
N ALA A 318 13.18 0.04 -6.73
CA ALA A 318 14.57 -0.37 -7.01
C ALA A 318 14.97 -0.01 -8.46
N PRO A 319 16.16 0.48 -8.70
CA PRO A 319 17.34 0.53 -7.82
C PRO A 319 17.43 1.78 -6.92
N TYR A 320 16.37 2.60 -6.84
CA TYR A 320 16.34 3.74 -5.93
C TYR A 320 16.19 3.24 -4.50
N THR A 321 16.99 3.81 -3.59
CA THR A 321 17.22 3.18 -2.30
C THR A 321 16.13 3.51 -1.27
N PRO A 322 15.77 2.57 -0.38
CA PRO A 322 14.99 2.87 0.81
C PRO A 322 15.54 4.04 1.65
N ASN A 323 16.87 4.23 1.71
CA ASN A 323 17.46 5.35 2.43
C ASN A 323 17.16 6.71 1.79
N ASP A 324 17.19 6.79 0.45
CA ASP A 324 16.86 8.02 -0.26
C ASP A 324 15.36 8.36 -0.10
N GLY A 325 14.49 7.33 -0.18
CA GLY A 325 13.08 7.50 0.12
C GLY A 325 12.79 7.85 1.58
N ALA A 326 13.56 7.28 2.51
CA ALA A 326 13.49 7.63 3.93
C ALA A 326 13.78 9.12 4.19
N TRP A 327 14.76 9.67 3.49
CA TRP A 327 15.03 11.11 3.55
C TRP A 327 13.82 11.93 3.10
N LEU A 328 13.18 11.55 2.00
CA LEU A 328 11.98 12.21 1.50
C LEU A 328 10.82 12.09 2.49
N GLN A 329 10.54 10.87 2.99
CA GLN A 329 9.49 10.63 3.97
C GLN A 329 9.70 11.46 5.25
N ARG A 330 10.94 11.46 5.76
CA ARG A 330 11.32 12.27 6.92
C ARG A 330 11.07 13.76 6.67
N LYS A 331 11.48 14.27 5.52
CA LYS A 331 11.33 15.68 5.14
C LYS A 331 9.86 16.10 5.02
N ILE A 332 9.01 15.25 4.44
CA ILE A 332 7.57 15.49 4.35
C ILE A 332 6.93 15.44 5.76
N ALA A 333 7.26 14.42 6.55
CA ALA A 333 6.73 14.29 7.91
C ALA A 333 7.15 15.47 8.80
N GLU A 334 8.41 15.88 8.75
CA GLU A 334 8.92 17.05 9.49
C GLU A 334 8.24 18.35 9.04
N ALA A 335 8.01 18.53 7.73
CA ALA A 335 7.30 19.70 7.22
C ALA A 335 5.87 19.79 7.77
N VAL A 336 5.17 18.66 7.87
CA VAL A 336 3.83 18.57 8.47
C VAL A 336 3.89 18.81 9.98
N MET A 337 4.75 18.09 10.70
CA MET A 337 4.82 18.14 12.16
C MET A 337 5.30 19.50 12.71
N ASN A 338 6.17 20.19 11.97
CA ASN A 338 6.65 21.53 12.33
C ASN A 338 5.87 22.65 11.64
N GLY A 339 4.89 22.31 10.81
CA GLY A 339 4.03 23.25 10.12
C GLY A 339 3.00 23.90 11.03
N LYS A 340 2.48 25.07 10.62
CA LYS A 340 1.50 25.82 11.42
C LYS A 340 0.18 25.07 11.68
N ASN A 341 -0.16 24.12 10.84
CA ASN A 341 -1.42 23.36 10.89
C ASN A 341 -1.23 21.94 11.47
N TRP A 342 -0.11 21.66 12.15
CA TRP A 342 0.13 20.34 12.73
C TRP A 342 -1.04 19.81 13.56
N ASN A 343 -1.62 20.68 14.40
CA ASN A 343 -2.74 20.35 15.29
C ASN A 343 -4.01 19.86 14.58
N SER A 344 -4.10 20.04 13.27
CA SER A 344 -5.27 19.70 12.45
C SER A 344 -4.92 18.99 11.14
N THR A 345 -3.74 18.37 11.08
CA THR A 345 -3.27 17.66 9.88
C THR A 345 -3.17 16.16 10.14
N ALA A 346 -3.56 15.38 9.14
CA ALA A 346 -3.29 13.94 9.04
C ALA A 346 -2.49 13.66 7.77
N LEU A 347 -1.30 13.09 7.91
CA LEU A 347 -0.47 12.60 6.81
C LEU A 347 -0.57 11.06 6.77
N MET A 348 -1.02 10.52 5.66
CA MET A 348 -1.05 9.09 5.38
C MET A 348 0.09 8.75 4.42
N VAL A 349 0.97 7.84 4.82
CA VAL A 349 2.05 7.33 3.98
C VAL A 349 1.71 5.91 3.61
N SER A 350 1.66 5.65 2.31
CA SER A 350 1.35 4.34 1.71
C SER A 350 2.38 3.99 0.64
N TYR A 351 2.34 2.76 0.18
CA TYR A 351 3.05 2.28 -1.00
C TYR A 351 2.02 1.81 -2.02
N ASP A 352 2.36 1.81 -3.29
CA ASP A 352 1.43 1.46 -4.36
C ASP A 352 1.25 -0.06 -4.51
N GLU A 353 2.37 -0.81 -4.49
CA GLU A 353 2.38 -2.26 -4.64
C GLU A 353 3.69 -2.86 -4.07
N THR A 354 3.86 -4.18 -4.16
CA THR A 354 4.93 -4.89 -3.44
C THR A 354 6.32 -4.77 -4.05
N GLY A 355 6.47 -4.37 -5.31
CA GLY A 355 7.76 -4.39 -6.01
C GLY A 355 8.32 -5.80 -6.23
N GLY A 356 7.48 -6.84 -6.19
CA GLY A 356 7.91 -8.23 -6.26
C GLY A 356 8.47 -8.80 -4.95
N TRP A 357 8.38 -8.05 -3.83
CA TRP A 357 8.71 -8.54 -2.50
C TRP A 357 7.55 -9.35 -1.92
N ALA A 358 7.86 -10.43 -1.23
CA ALA A 358 6.88 -11.32 -0.66
C ALA A 358 6.21 -10.75 0.59
N ASP A 359 4.94 -11.12 0.75
CA ASP A 359 4.20 -10.98 1.99
C ASP A 359 3.51 -12.31 2.35
N HIS A 360 3.42 -12.63 3.65
CA HIS A 360 2.88 -13.92 4.11
C HIS A 360 1.39 -13.91 4.42
N VAL A 361 0.74 -12.73 4.41
CA VAL A 361 -0.67 -12.61 4.77
C VAL A 361 -1.54 -12.63 3.52
N MET A 362 -2.50 -13.54 3.50
CA MET A 362 -3.50 -13.60 2.45
C MET A 362 -4.42 -12.39 2.53
N SER A 363 -4.59 -11.71 1.40
CA SER A 363 -5.59 -10.66 1.26
C SER A 363 -7.01 -11.23 1.22
N PRO A 364 -8.00 -10.49 1.72
CA PRO A 364 -9.40 -10.85 1.53
C PRO A 364 -9.78 -10.66 0.04
N HIS A 365 -10.60 -11.58 -0.46
CA HIS A 365 -11.16 -11.49 -1.81
C HIS A 365 -12.67 -11.61 -1.78
N ALA A 366 -13.33 -11.00 -2.76
CA ALA A 366 -14.74 -11.23 -3.01
C ALA A 366 -15.01 -12.69 -3.38
N GLU A 367 -16.23 -13.15 -3.19
CA GLU A 367 -16.65 -14.46 -3.67
C GLU A 367 -16.31 -14.62 -5.16
N ARG A 368 -15.82 -15.80 -5.53
CA ARG A 368 -15.36 -16.08 -6.89
C ARG A 368 -16.46 -15.78 -7.90
N GLY A 369 -16.15 -14.93 -8.88
CA GLY A 369 -17.07 -14.50 -9.92
C GLY A 369 -17.88 -13.26 -9.56
N THR A 370 -17.64 -12.60 -8.42
CA THR A 370 -18.25 -11.31 -8.11
C THR A 370 -17.90 -10.30 -9.21
N PRO A 371 -18.91 -9.65 -9.83
CA PRO A 371 -18.68 -8.71 -10.93
C PRO A 371 -17.77 -7.55 -10.49
N GLY A 372 -16.78 -7.23 -11.32
CA GLY A 372 -15.80 -6.16 -11.05
C GLY A 372 -14.66 -6.55 -10.11
N GLU A 373 -14.77 -7.69 -9.39
CA GLU A 373 -13.72 -8.22 -8.51
C GLU A 373 -13.03 -9.46 -9.09
N TRP A 374 -13.64 -10.13 -10.05
CA TRP A 374 -13.08 -11.24 -10.79
C TRP A 374 -13.20 -11.01 -12.27
N ILE A 375 -12.14 -11.25 -13.03
CA ILE A 375 -12.09 -11.07 -14.48
C ILE A 375 -11.55 -12.32 -15.18
N HIS A 376 -11.84 -12.45 -16.45
CA HIS A 376 -11.12 -13.37 -17.30
C HIS A 376 -9.72 -12.84 -17.55
N ASP A 377 -8.71 -13.62 -17.12
CA ASP A 377 -7.30 -13.22 -17.22
C ASP A 377 -6.87 -13.13 -18.69
N PRO A 378 -6.55 -11.91 -19.20
CA PRO A 378 -6.18 -11.75 -20.59
C PRO A 378 -4.81 -12.35 -20.95
N TYR A 379 -3.98 -12.67 -19.96
CA TYR A 379 -2.66 -13.25 -20.17
C TYR A 379 -2.69 -14.77 -20.34
N THR A 380 -3.83 -15.42 -20.12
CA THR A 380 -4.03 -16.85 -20.35
C THR A 380 -4.89 -17.09 -21.58
N PRO A 381 -4.57 -18.10 -22.44
CA PRO A 381 -5.36 -18.36 -23.66
C PRO A 381 -6.81 -18.78 -23.40
N ASP A 382 -7.06 -19.46 -22.28
CA ASP A 382 -8.37 -19.92 -21.83
C ASP A 382 -9.16 -18.86 -21.03
N GLY A 383 -8.52 -17.71 -20.74
CA GLY A 383 -9.13 -16.66 -19.95
C GLY A 383 -9.54 -17.15 -18.55
N LYS A 384 -8.68 -17.91 -17.86
CA LYS A 384 -8.96 -18.38 -16.50
C LYS A 384 -9.44 -17.21 -15.62
N LEU A 385 -10.45 -17.46 -14.81
CA LEU A 385 -10.99 -16.43 -13.91
C LEU A 385 -10.00 -16.13 -12.79
N ALA A 386 -9.61 -14.86 -12.64
CA ALA A 386 -8.65 -14.36 -11.67
C ALA A 386 -9.23 -13.20 -10.85
N PRO A 387 -8.89 -13.07 -9.54
CA PRO A 387 -9.31 -11.93 -8.74
C PRO A 387 -8.55 -10.68 -9.14
N THR A 388 -9.18 -9.51 -9.06
CA THR A 388 -8.50 -8.24 -9.30
C THR A 388 -7.68 -7.81 -8.09
N GLY A 389 -8.18 -8.07 -6.88
CA GLY A 389 -7.60 -7.69 -5.60
C GLY A 389 -8.61 -7.77 -4.45
N PRO A 390 -8.29 -7.20 -3.28
CA PRO A 390 -7.00 -6.58 -2.93
C PRO A 390 -5.83 -7.53 -3.10
N GLY A 391 -4.61 -6.99 -3.17
CA GLY A 391 -3.41 -7.81 -3.33
C GLY A 391 -2.71 -8.12 -2.01
N PHE A 392 -1.39 -7.95 -1.97
CA PHE A 392 -0.56 -8.22 -0.80
C PHE A 392 -0.46 -7.01 0.12
N ARG A 393 0.04 -7.20 1.35
CA ARG A 393 0.19 -6.10 2.30
C ARG A 393 1.34 -5.18 1.94
N LEU A 394 1.12 -3.91 2.27
CA LEU A 394 2.05 -2.81 2.06
C LEU A 394 2.33 -2.08 3.36
N PRO A 395 3.48 -1.43 3.53
CA PRO A 395 3.70 -0.51 4.63
C PRO A 395 2.70 0.66 4.55
N PHE A 396 2.04 0.93 5.67
CA PHE A 396 1.10 2.04 5.79
C PHE A 396 1.10 2.58 7.21
N TYR A 397 1.20 3.89 7.37
CA TYR A 397 1.11 4.56 8.66
C TYR A 397 0.50 5.96 8.55
N ILE A 398 -0.12 6.39 9.63
CA ILE A 398 -0.84 7.66 9.72
C ILE A 398 -0.17 8.55 10.76
N ILE A 399 0.37 9.68 10.31
CA ILE A 399 1.08 10.67 11.09
C ILE A 399 0.13 11.83 11.40
N SER A 400 -0.32 11.93 12.65
CA SER A 400 -1.24 12.95 13.13
C SER A 400 -1.10 13.11 14.64
N PRO A 401 -1.44 14.25 15.24
CA PRO A 401 -1.55 14.36 16.69
C PRO A 401 -2.53 13.36 17.31
N TYR A 402 -3.51 12.91 16.54
CA TYR A 402 -4.55 11.96 16.96
C TYR A 402 -4.16 10.50 16.78
N THR A 403 -2.96 10.22 16.22
CA THR A 403 -2.36 8.89 16.08
C THR A 403 -1.01 8.78 16.81
N ARG A 404 -0.56 9.86 17.47
CA ARG A 404 0.77 10.02 18.06
C ARG A 404 1.08 9.03 19.19
N LYS A 405 0.08 8.44 19.80
CA LYS A 405 0.28 7.41 20.83
C LYS A 405 0.78 6.08 20.27
N GLY A 406 0.82 5.95 18.96
CA GLY A 406 1.18 4.72 18.27
C GLY A 406 0.10 3.65 18.37
N GLY A 407 0.42 2.49 17.84
CA GLY A 407 -0.43 1.31 17.87
C GLY A 407 -0.54 0.65 16.50
N VAL A 408 -1.08 -0.57 16.50
CA VAL A 408 -1.28 -1.34 15.28
C VAL A 408 -2.76 -1.31 14.91
N PHE A 409 -3.05 -0.83 13.71
CA PHE A 409 -4.38 -0.85 13.13
C PHE A 409 -4.56 -2.12 12.31
N THR A 410 -5.58 -2.93 12.64
CA THR A 410 -5.73 -4.29 12.12
C THR A 410 -7.00 -4.49 11.29
N GLU A 411 -7.77 -3.44 11.05
CA GLU A 411 -8.92 -3.52 10.15
C GLU A 411 -8.44 -3.62 8.69
N VAL A 412 -9.19 -4.37 7.88
CA VAL A 412 -8.85 -4.57 6.46
C VAL A 412 -8.96 -3.26 5.70
N THR A 413 -7.88 -2.82 5.14
CA THR A 413 -7.75 -1.56 4.39
C THR A 413 -7.01 -1.75 3.07
N SER A 414 -7.20 -0.81 2.16
CA SER A 414 -6.54 -0.77 0.86
C SER A 414 -6.49 0.68 0.38
N HIS A 415 -6.05 0.93 -0.84
CA HIS A 415 -6.01 2.29 -1.42
C HIS A 415 -7.36 2.99 -1.38
N GLU A 416 -8.45 2.25 -1.58
CA GLU A 416 -9.82 2.76 -1.50
C GLU A 416 -10.20 3.26 -0.10
N SER A 417 -9.57 2.72 0.95
CA SER A 417 -9.80 3.14 2.33
C SER A 417 -9.42 4.61 2.57
N GLN A 418 -8.43 5.12 1.86
CA GLN A 418 -8.09 6.54 1.90
C GLN A 418 -9.25 7.40 1.33
N THR A 419 -9.90 6.94 0.26
CA THR A 419 -11.10 7.60 -0.29
C THR A 419 -12.29 7.49 0.65
N LEU A 420 -12.53 6.33 1.26
CA LEU A 420 -13.59 6.17 2.26
C LEU A 420 -13.37 7.11 3.47
N PHE A 421 -12.12 7.31 3.89
CA PHE A 421 -11.81 8.31 4.91
C PHE A 421 -12.13 9.73 4.45
N LEU A 422 -11.80 10.10 3.21
CA LEU A 422 -12.14 11.41 2.65
C LEU A 422 -13.67 11.63 2.59
N GLU A 423 -14.45 10.61 2.27
CA GLU A 423 -15.91 10.69 2.24
C GLU A 423 -16.48 10.98 3.65
N GLU A 424 -16.06 10.22 4.68
CA GLU A 424 -16.51 10.42 6.07
C GLU A 424 -16.05 11.77 6.62
N TRP A 425 -14.80 12.15 6.36
CA TRP A 425 -14.27 13.44 6.76
C TRP A 425 -15.02 14.61 6.09
N ALA A 426 -15.31 14.51 4.80
CA ALA A 426 -16.04 15.54 4.06
C ALA A 426 -17.49 15.67 4.56
N LYS A 427 -18.15 14.54 4.82
CA LYS A 427 -19.49 14.49 5.42
C LYS A 427 -19.50 15.21 6.77
N ALA A 428 -18.55 14.91 7.66
CA ALA A 428 -18.43 15.56 8.96
C ALA A 428 -18.19 17.07 8.83
N ASN A 429 -17.48 17.54 7.80
CA ASN A 429 -17.21 18.95 7.54
C ASN A 429 -18.28 19.64 6.66
N GLY A 430 -19.42 19.01 6.39
CA GLY A 430 -20.55 19.61 5.65
C GLY A 430 -20.35 19.70 4.14
N LYS A 431 -19.40 18.95 3.58
CA LYS A 431 -19.08 18.87 2.14
C LYS A 431 -19.22 17.44 1.61
N PRO A 432 -20.34 16.72 1.85
CA PRO A 432 -20.45 15.31 1.54
C PRO A 432 -20.27 15.04 0.05
N PHE A 433 -19.56 13.95 -0.27
CA PHE A 433 -19.51 13.36 -1.60
C PHE A 433 -19.45 11.83 -1.49
N THR A 434 -19.69 11.15 -2.56
CA THR A 434 -19.55 9.70 -2.66
C THR A 434 -18.96 9.34 -4.01
N VAL A 435 -17.92 8.50 -4.00
CA VAL A 435 -17.31 7.98 -5.23
C VAL A 435 -18.13 6.79 -5.71
N ASP A 436 -19.08 7.03 -6.59
CA ASP A 436 -20.09 6.08 -7.04
C ASP A 436 -19.54 4.99 -7.96
N VAL A 437 -18.33 5.14 -8.46
CA VAL A 437 -17.63 4.11 -9.29
C VAL A 437 -16.92 3.04 -8.45
N MET A 438 -16.79 3.23 -7.13
CA MET A 438 -16.23 2.23 -6.23
C MET A 438 -17.11 0.97 -6.22
N ASN A 439 -16.49 -0.20 -6.37
CA ASN A 439 -17.22 -1.46 -6.32
C ASN A 439 -17.90 -1.64 -4.95
N LYS A 440 -19.14 -2.15 -4.97
CA LYS A 440 -19.95 -2.36 -3.77
C LYS A 440 -19.22 -3.23 -2.73
N TRP A 441 -18.62 -4.34 -3.15
CA TRP A 441 -17.90 -5.22 -2.26
C TRP A 441 -16.75 -4.48 -1.53
N ARG A 442 -15.95 -3.67 -2.26
CA ARG A 442 -14.87 -2.87 -1.67
C ARG A 442 -15.39 -1.90 -0.61
N ARG A 443 -16.46 -1.20 -0.94
CA ARG A 443 -17.12 -0.25 -0.03
C ARG A 443 -17.63 -0.90 1.25
N GLU A 444 -18.11 -2.14 1.18
CA GLU A 444 -18.69 -2.87 2.32
C GLU A 444 -17.65 -3.61 3.17
N GLN A 445 -16.51 -3.98 2.58
CA GLN A 445 -15.51 -4.82 3.24
C GLN A 445 -14.30 -4.05 3.74
N LEU A 446 -13.97 -2.92 3.13
CA LEU A 446 -12.82 -2.14 3.52
C LEU A 446 -13.16 -1.13 4.62
N SER A 447 -12.28 -1.00 5.59
CA SER A 447 -12.37 0.02 6.62
C SER A 447 -12.16 1.42 6.04
N ASN A 448 -12.85 2.40 6.64
CA ASN A 448 -12.71 3.83 6.32
C ASN A 448 -11.60 4.54 7.11
N LEU A 449 -10.74 3.82 7.81
CA LEU A 449 -9.61 4.34 8.60
C LEU A 449 -9.99 5.22 9.81
N VAL A 450 -11.24 5.54 10.05
CA VAL A 450 -11.64 6.47 11.13
C VAL A 450 -11.22 5.94 12.50
N ASN A 451 -11.33 4.62 12.72
CA ASN A 451 -10.95 3.97 13.97
C ASN A 451 -9.42 3.96 14.24
N ALA A 452 -8.60 4.36 13.27
CA ALA A 452 -7.16 4.53 13.48
C ALA A 452 -6.83 5.78 14.32
N PHE A 453 -7.78 6.68 14.53
CA PHE A 453 -7.60 7.95 15.24
C PHE A 453 -8.20 7.91 16.64
N ASP A 454 -7.45 8.41 17.63
CA ASP A 454 -7.98 8.72 18.96
C ASP A 454 -8.27 10.22 19.07
N PHE A 455 -9.47 10.61 18.69
CA PHE A 455 -9.88 12.02 18.73
C PHE A 455 -10.11 12.58 20.13
N ASN A 456 -10.16 11.72 21.16
CA ASN A 456 -10.31 12.13 22.56
C ASN A 456 -8.96 12.51 23.20
N SER A 457 -7.86 12.10 22.58
CA SER A 457 -6.53 12.32 23.10
C SER A 457 -5.57 12.68 21.98
N SER A 458 -5.13 13.92 21.95
CA SER A 458 -4.11 14.40 21.00
C SER A 458 -2.78 14.59 21.70
N ASP A 459 -1.69 14.27 20.98
CA ASP A 459 -0.33 14.60 21.41
C ASP A 459 0.37 15.39 20.31
N MET A 460 0.64 16.65 20.59
CA MET A 460 1.27 17.60 19.66
C MET A 460 2.80 17.47 19.64
N SER A 461 3.39 16.61 20.48
CA SER A 461 4.85 16.44 20.51
C SER A 461 5.36 15.91 19.17
N VAL A 462 6.48 16.44 18.74
CA VAL A 462 7.21 15.97 17.56
C VAL A 462 8.24 14.95 18.01
N PRO A 463 8.15 13.68 17.57
CA PRO A 463 9.13 12.68 17.93
C PRO A 463 10.47 12.96 17.26
N ASP A 464 11.55 12.48 17.88
CA ASP A 464 12.86 12.47 17.25
C ASP A 464 12.89 11.36 16.18
N ILE A 465 12.98 11.77 14.91
CA ILE A 465 13.09 10.84 13.77
C ILE A 465 14.57 10.72 13.39
N PRO A 466 15.12 9.50 13.28
CA PRO A 466 16.50 9.29 12.90
C PRO A 466 16.91 10.07 11.66
N LYS A 467 18.12 10.63 11.68
CA LYS A 467 18.67 11.32 10.52
C LYS A 467 19.17 10.30 9.50
N VAL A 468 18.96 10.61 8.25
CA VAL A 468 19.57 9.95 7.11
C VAL A 468 20.28 11.00 6.27
N ASP A 469 21.30 10.59 5.54
CA ASP A 469 22.06 11.49 4.67
C ASP A 469 21.17 12.04 3.55
N GLU A 470 21.42 13.28 3.16
CA GLU A 470 20.74 13.84 1.99
C GLU A 470 21.19 13.06 0.75
N PRO A 471 20.21 12.61 -0.09
CA PRO A 471 20.54 11.94 -1.35
C PRO A 471 21.45 12.78 -2.24
N THR A 472 22.37 12.11 -2.92
CA THR A 472 23.30 12.78 -3.82
C THR A 472 22.57 13.39 -5.00
N LYS A 473 23.13 14.51 -5.50
CA LYS A 473 22.60 15.23 -6.65
C LYS A 473 23.66 15.38 -7.73
N ASP A 474 23.22 15.40 -8.96
CA ASP A 474 24.08 15.80 -10.07
C ASP A 474 24.50 17.27 -9.89
N ALA A 475 25.80 17.53 -10.02
CA ALA A 475 26.36 18.86 -9.76
C ALA A 475 25.97 19.90 -10.83
N ILE A 476 25.51 19.46 -11.99
CA ILE A 476 25.16 20.32 -13.14
C ILE A 476 23.65 20.56 -13.16
N THR A 477 22.86 19.49 -13.09
CA THR A 477 21.39 19.57 -13.19
C THR A 477 20.72 19.85 -11.86
N GLY A 478 21.34 19.51 -10.74
CA GLY A 478 20.76 19.57 -9.40
C GLY A 478 19.74 18.47 -9.11
N GLU A 479 19.53 17.54 -10.04
CA GLU A 479 18.62 16.40 -9.88
C GLU A 479 19.24 15.32 -9.00
N PHE A 480 18.39 14.56 -8.30
CA PHE A 480 18.85 13.42 -7.51
C PHE A 480 19.41 12.32 -8.43
N ASN A 481 20.45 11.64 -7.99
CA ASN A 481 21.15 10.65 -8.81
C ASN A 481 21.51 9.35 -8.05
N GLY A 482 20.77 9.00 -7.00
CA GLY A 482 21.06 7.86 -6.13
C GLY A 482 21.28 6.52 -6.86
N ALA A 483 20.52 6.24 -7.92
CA ALA A 483 20.69 5.03 -8.72
C ALA A 483 22.07 4.93 -9.39
N TRP A 484 22.65 6.05 -9.81
CA TRP A 484 24.01 6.07 -10.36
C TRP A 484 25.04 5.64 -9.34
N ASN A 485 24.85 5.95 -8.06
CA ASN A 485 25.74 5.51 -7.00
C ASN A 485 25.74 3.98 -6.87
N CYS A 486 24.59 3.33 -6.99
CA CYS A 486 24.49 1.87 -7.02
C CYS A 486 25.28 1.28 -8.20
N ILE A 487 25.09 1.82 -9.40
CA ILE A 487 25.76 1.34 -10.62
C ILE A 487 27.28 1.60 -10.55
N LEU A 488 27.70 2.80 -10.18
CA LEU A 488 29.11 3.19 -10.18
C LEU A 488 29.88 2.51 -9.05
N LYS A 489 29.31 2.48 -7.83
CA LYS A 489 29.97 1.94 -6.65
C LYS A 489 30.06 0.41 -6.68
N PHE A 490 29.00 -0.25 -7.09
CA PHE A 490 28.89 -1.70 -7.00
C PHE A 490 28.93 -2.42 -8.35
N LYS A 491 28.97 -1.69 -9.46
CA LYS A 491 29.06 -2.25 -10.84
C LYS A 491 27.98 -3.31 -11.14
N GLY A 492 26.79 -3.16 -10.54
CA GLY A 492 25.71 -4.12 -10.67
C GLY A 492 25.78 -5.33 -9.71
N ASP A 493 26.87 -5.49 -8.95
CA ASP A 493 27.00 -6.56 -7.95
C ASP A 493 26.33 -6.13 -6.63
N VAL A 494 24.99 -6.15 -6.60
CA VAL A 494 24.20 -5.70 -5.46
C VAL A 494 23.52 -6.84 -4.69
N GLN A 495 23.41 -8.03 -5.28
CA GLN A 495 22.70 -9.15 -4.68
C GLN A 495 23.59 -9.90 -3.68
N PRO A 496 23.13 -10.07 -2.42
CA PRO A 496 23.78 -10.96 -1.48
C PRO A 496 23.57 -12.44 -1.88
N LYS A 497 24.44 -13.31 -1.40
CA LYS A 497 24.26 -14.75 -1.61
C LYS A 497 23.01 -15.26 -0.87
N VAL A 498 22.12 -15.97 -1.57
CA VAL A 498 20.92 -16.52 -0.95
C VAL A 498 21.30 -17.64 0.04
N PRO A 499 20.85 -17.61 1.30
CA PRO A 499 21.33 -18.50 2.36
C PRO A 499 20.54 -19.82 2.43
N TYR A 500 20.48 -20.59 1.35
CA TYR A 500 19.74 -21.86 1.28
C TYR A 500 20.10 -22.86 2.38
N GLU A 501 21.36 -22.87 2.84
CA GLU A 501 21.83 -23.86 3.83
C GLU A 501 21.52 -23.45 5.28
N GLY A 502 21.28 -22.17 5.53
CA GLY A 502 21.14 -21.61 6.88
C GLY A 502 19.72 -21.53 7.42
N LEU A 503 18.71 -21.65 6.58
CA LEU A 503 17.32 -21.36 6.90
C LEU A 503 16.46 -22.62 6.82
N LYS A 504 16.50 -23.46 7.84
CA LYS A 504 15.74 -24.73 7.85
C LYS A 504 14.52 -24.71 8.76
N GLU A 505 14.38 -23.71 9.62
CA GLU A 505 13.30 -23.69 10.61
C GLU A 505 12.77 -22.28 10.85
N GLU A 506 11.45 -22.14 10.91
CA GLU A 506 10.76 -20.85 11.17
C GLU A 506 11.19 -20.19 12.49
N LYS A 507 11.64 -20.98 13.48
CA LYS A 507 12.16 -20.41 14.74
C LYS A 507 13.37 -19.50 14.54
N THR A 508 14.06 -19.59 13.39
CA THR A 508 15.18 -18.72 13.02
C THR A 508 14.71 -17.34 12.56
N LEU A 509 13.44 -17.19 12.18
CA LEU A 509 12.87 -15.90 11.84
C LEU A 509 12.90 -14.99 13.07
N THR A 510 13.46 -13.80 12.92
CA THR A 510 13.69 -12.89 14.02
C THR A 510 12.53 -11.93 14.22
N GLN A 511 12.28 -11.60 15.48
CA GLN A 511 11.46 -10.45 15.85
C GLN A 511 12.35 -9.49 16.66
N GLU A 512 12.33 -8.24 16.29
CA GLU A 512 13.08 -7.22 17.01
C GLU A 512 12.34 -6.83 18.28
N LYS A 513 13.09 -6.62 19.36
CA LYS A 513 12.55 -6.10 20.61
C LYS A 513 12.31 -4.60 20.44
N GLY A 514 11.12 -4.14 20.68
CA GLY A 514 10.82 -2.71 20.70
C GLY A 514 9.36 -2.44 20.40
N ILE A 515 8.76 -1.59 20.96
CA ILE A 515 7.47 -1.04 21.28
C ILE A 515 6.82 -1.82 22.44
N LYS A 516 6.71 -1.13 23.56
CA LYS A 516 5.65 -1.42 24.52
C LYS A 516 4.35 -1.21 23.75
N SER A 517 3.57 -2.28 23.53
CA SER A 517 2.23 -2.12 23.01
C SER A 517 1.48 -1.15 23.92
N VAL A 518 1.31 0.07 23.48
CA VAL A 518 0.33 0.95 24.09
C VAL A 518 -0.99 0.40 23.58
N ARG A 519 -1.59 -0.51 24.35
CA ARG A 519 -2.98 -0.93 24.14
C ARG A 519 -3.87 0.30 24.31
N GLY A 520 -4.08 1.03 23.23
CA GLY A 520 -5.31 1.76 23.05
C GLY A 520 -6.41 0.71 22.94
N ASN A 521 -7.61 0.97 23.48
CA ASN A 521 -8.76 0.12 23.34
C ASN A 521 -9.06 -0.11 21.85
N VAL A 522 -8.39 -1.04 21.24
CA VAL A 522 -8.83 -1.69 20.02
C VAL A 522 -9.89 -2.64 20.51
N THR A 523 -11.15 -2.33 20.27
CA THR A 523 -12.23 -3.32 20.38
C THR A 523 -11.74 -4.53 19.59
N GLU A 524 -11.60 -5.67 20.27
CA GLU A 524 -11.19 -6.93 19.65
C GLU A 524 -12.13 -7.19 18.47
N GLY A 525 -11.70 -6.78 17.27
CA GLY A 525 -12.36 -7.13 16.03
C GLY A 525 -12.31 -8.64 15.90
N ARG A 526 -13.46 -9.27 15.75
CA ARG A 526 -13.56 -10.71 15.51
C ARG A 526 -12.67 -11.05 14.33
N TRP A 527 -11.65 -11.86 14.56
CA TRP A 527 -10.84 -12.44 13.51
C TRP A 527 -11.73 -13.29 12.60
N LEU A 528 -11.98 -12.81 11.40
CA LEU A 528 -12.64 -13.62 10.37
C LEU A 528 -11.53 -14.35 9.60
N SER A 529 -11.36 -15.65 9.88
CA SER A 529 -10.58 -16.51 9.00
C SER A 529 -11.44 -16.85 7.78
N PHE A 530 -10.98 -16.47 6.61
CA PHE A 530 -11.59 -16.90 5.37
C PHE A 530 -10.87 -18.18 4.91
N SER A 531 -11.62 -19.29 4.75
CA SER A 531 -11.10 -20.46 4.07
C SER A 531 -11.02 -20.17 2.57
N ALA A 532 -10.11 -20.83 1.87
CA ALA A 532 -9.96 -20.76 0.41
C ALA A 532 -11.24 -21.14 -0.39
N GLN A 533 -12.32 -21.51 0.31
CA GLN A 533 -13.63 -21.86 -0.26
C GLN A 533 -14.74 -20.85 0.06
N GLY A 534 -14.41 -19.67 0.60
CA GLY A 534 -15.41 -18.60 0.81
C GLY A 534 -16.44 -18.87 1.92
N HIS A 535 -16.24 -19.84 2.80
CA HIS A 535 -17.13 -20.11 3.92
C HIS A 535 -16.68 -19.43 5.21
N ARG A 536 -17.59 -18.68 5.81
CA ARG A 536 -17.44 -18.03 7.11
C ARG A 536 -17.42 -19.08 8.22
N LEU A 537 -16.30 -19.22 8.91
CA LEU A 537 -16.26 -20.03 10.14
C LEU A 537 -16.42 -19.11 11.35
N GLU A 538 -17.55 -19.19 12.01
CA GLU A 538 -17.75 -18.59 13.33
C GLU A 538 -17.14 -19.52 14.38
N HIS A 539 -16.05 -19.11 15.01
CA HIS A 539 -15.59 -19.75 16.24
C HIS A 539 -16.26 -19.09 17.45
N SER A 540 -17.19 -19.80 18.05
CA SER A 540 -17.71 -19.46 19.37
C SER A 540 -16.65 -19.83 20.42
N ASN A 541 -16.04 -18.85 21.07
CA ASN A 541 -15.31 -19.11 22.31
C ASN A 541 -16.32 -19.39 23.42
N ASN A 542 -16.46 -20.65 23.78
CA ASN A 542 -16.95 -21.06 25.10
C ASN A 542 -15.76 -21.48 25.96
N SER A 543 -15.64 -20.84 27.08
CA SER A 543 -14.91 -20.98 28.34
C SER A 543 -13.78 -20.00 28.55
#